data_e8dcc517377a758ace5463786a9f49cd
#
_entry.id   e8dcc517377a758ace5463786a9f49cd
#
_cell.length_a   1.000
_cell.length_b   1.000
_cell.length_c   1.000
_cell.angle_alpha   90.00
_cell.angle_beta   90.00
_cell.angle_gamma   90.00
#
_symmetry.space_group_name_H-M   'P 1'
#
loop_
_entity.id
_entity.type
_entity.pdbx_description
1 polymer ?
#
loop_
_entity_poly.entity_id
_entity_poly.type
_entity_poly.pdbx_seq_one_letter_code
_entity_poly.pdbx_strand_id
1 'polypeptide(L)'
;MSHQPNPFAPPEISPIANDVKVRSQVWIWWVSGLLLLATMLNYMDRQTLSNLQVRIKTELGLSNELYGNMEWGFGWSFAAGSLFFGYLSDRISVRFLYPAVLLAWSFIGVLTGFSNSYESMLGCRILLGFFEAGHWPCALRTTKIVLESKNRTMGNSILQSGGAIGAILTPPVILLIVGSNEVAGAWRSPFIVIGALGVLWAIVWLLTFRGNELPVPADDSRTPADKGPGFFTECLTNRRFWTLVPVVICINLTWQLIRAWLPAFLQEGRGASEREALLFNSAYYIAADIGCIAAGAASLWLARLGQGVHKTRLIVFGVCAAMTSMTFIAANLPLGWGLYSVLLIVAAGSLGLFPVYYSLSQETSERHMGKTIGLLGALAWLVSSPVQKLFGRVVDETHSFDAGLAWAGLAPFIALIMLTILWPRESPKSSKH
;
A
#
# COMPACT_ATOMS: atom_id res chain seq x y z
N MET A 1 -5.99 25.55 -67.50
CA MET A 1 -6.96 25.59 -66.38
C MET A 1 -6.19 25.32 -65.09
N SER A 2 -5.88 26.35 -64.35
CA SER A 2 -5.11 26.30 -63.09
C SER A 2 -6.07 25.85 -61.98
N HIS A 3 -5.75 24.72 -61.33
CA HIS A 3 -6.44 24.32 -60.10
C HIS A 3 -6.06 25.26 -58.94
N GLN A 4 -6.97 26.12 -58.56
CA GLN A 4 -6.88 26.86 -57.31
C GLN A 4 -7.20 25.91 -56.12
N PRO A 5 -6.39 25.90 -55.07
CA PRO A 5 -6.67 25.08 -53.89
C PRO A 5 -7.93 25.61 -53.18
N ASN A 6 -8.79 24.70 -52.74
CA ASN A 6 -10.02 24.98 -51.99
C ASN A 6 -9.68 25.66 -50.64
N PRO A 7 -10.07 26.93 -50.36
CA PRO A 7 -9.71 27.63 -49.14
C PRO A 7 -10.43 27.08 -47.87
N PHE A 8 -11.36 26.13 -48.01
CA PHE A 8 -12.08 25.49 -46.90
C PHE A 8 -11.69 24.03 -46.68
N ALA A 9 -10.59 23.55 -47.31
CA ALA A 9 -10.06 22.24 -46.95
C ALA A 9 -9.55 22.29 -45.51
N PRO A 10 -9.95 21.37 -44.63
CA PRO A 10 -9.36 21.28 -43.31
C PRO A 10 -7.88 21.07 -43.46
N PRO A 11 -7.05 21.67 -42.57
CA PRO A 11 -5.61 21.48 -42.65
C PRO A 11 -5.31 19.99 -42.63
N GLU A 12 -4.55 19.49 -43.60
CA GLU A 12 -3.99 18.15 -43.56
C GLU A 12 -3.21 18.06 -42.25
N ILE A 13 -3.82 17.41 -41.27
CA ILE A 13 -3.13 16.97 -40.08
C ILE A 13 -2.15 15.90 -40.58
N SER A 14 -0.93 16.33 -40.84
CA SER A 14 0.16 15.37 -41.05
C SER A 14 0.10 14.39 -39.88
N PRO A 15 -0.02 13.09 -40.10
CA PRO A 15 0.05 12.14 -39.03
C PRO A 15 1.41 12.35 -38.38
N ILE A 16 1.45 12.89 -37.17
CA ILE A 16 2.63 12.76 -36.31
C ILE A 16 2.78 11.25 -36.18
N ALA A 17 3.63 10.71 -37.03
CA ALA A 17 4.06 9.33 -36.95
C ALA A 17 4.82 9.21 -35.61
N ASN A 18 4.04 9.06 -34.53
CA ASN A 18 4.55 8.39 -33.37
C ASN A 18 4.88 6.98 -33.84
N ASP A 19 6.15 6.74 -34.12
CA ASP A 19 6.73 5.40 -34.17
C ASP A 19 6.56 4.74 -32.79
N VAL A 20 5.31 4.48 -32.43
CA VAL A 20 4.97 3.59 -31.34
C VAL A 20 5.30 2.20 -31.85
N LYS A 21 6.59 1.80 -31.68
CA LYS A 21 6.99 0.41 -31.87
C LYS A 21 5.96 -0.44 -31.15
N VAL A 22 5.14 -1.17 -31.92
CA VAL A 22 4.18 -2.14 -31.37
C VAL A 22 4.99 -3.13 -30.54
N ARG A 23 4.98 -2.96 -29.23
CA ARG A 23 5.72 -3.81 -28.31
C ARG A 23 5.08 -5.19 -28.30
N SER A 24 5.90 -6.24 -28.26
CA SER A 24 5.38 -7.60 -28.15
C SER A 24 4.60 -7.76 -26.83
N GLN A 25 3.54 -8.57 -26.84
CA GLN A 25 2.78 -8.89 -25.62
C GLN A 25 3.70 -9.46 -24.53
N VAL A 26 4.70 -10.25 -24.90
CA VAL A 26 5.71 -10.80 -23.98
C VAL A 26 6.46 -9.68 -23.26
N TRP A 27 6.88 -8.63 -23.95
CA TRP A 27 7.58 -7.51 -23.33
C TRP A 27 6.68 -6.74 -22.36
N ILE A 28 5.41 -6.54 -22.71
CA ILE A 28 4.43 -5.85 -21.85
C ILE A 28 4.27 -6.61 -20.53
N TRP A 29 4.08 -7.92 -20.58
CA TRP A 29 3.93 -8.74 -19.40
C TRP A 29 5.23 -8.92 -18.60
N TRP A 30 6.37 -8.90 -19.29
CA TRP A 30 7.69 -8.83 -18.65
C TRP A 30 7.82 -7.57 -17.77
N VAL A 31 7.46 -6.41 -18.31
CA VAL A 31 7.44 -5.16 -17.53
C VAL A 31 6.49 -5.26 -16.35
N SER A 32 5.30 -5.83 -16.53
CA SER A 32 4.36 -6.05 -15.41
C SER A 32 4.95 -6.97 -14.34
N GLY A 33 5.72 -7.98 -14.72
CA GLY A 33 6.49 -8.83 -13.81
C GLY A 33 7.57 -8.06 -13.03
N LEU A 34 8.29 -7.15 -13.70
CA LEU A 34 9.27 -6.27 -13.04
C LEU A 34 8.61 -5.34 -12.02
N LEU A 35 7.42 -4.82 -12.33
CA LEU A 35 6.65 -4.01 -11.39
C LEU A 35 6.19 -4.82 -10.18
N LEU A 36 5.74 -6.05 -10.38
CA LEU A 36 5.41 -6.99 -9.30
C LEU A 36 6.62 -7.23 -8.40
N LEU A 37 7.79 -7.51 -8.98
CA LEU A 37 9.03 -7.74 -8.22
C LEU A 37 9.44 -6.50 -7.42
N ALA A 38 9.29 -5.29 -7.97
CA ALA A 38 9.57 -4.07 -7.23
C ALA A 38 8.64 -3.89 -6.04
N THR A 39 7.34 -4.18 -6.21
CA THR A 39 6.37 -4.14 -5.10
C THR A 39 6.68 -5.20 -4.05
N MET A 40 7.07 -6.40 -4.50
CA MET A 40 7.49 -7.48 -3.61
C MET A 40 8.67 -7.05 -2.74
N LEU A 41 9.74 -6.50 -3.32
CA LEU A 41 10.90 -6.00 -2.60
C LEU A 41 10.52 -4.88 -1.62
N ASN A 42 9.70 -3.91 -2.03
CA ASN A 42 9.22 -2.84 -1.17
C ASN A 42 8.51 -3.36 0.09
N TYR A 43 7.67 -4.39 -0.07
CA TYR A 43 6.99 -5.01 1.07
C TYR A 43 7.93 -5.89 1.90
N MET A 44 8.90 -6.57 1.28
CA MET A 44 9.90 -7.35 2.00
C MET A 44 10.74 -6.47 2.93
N ASP A 45 11.25 -5.33 2.43
CA ASP A 45 12.03 -4.37 3.24
C ASP A 45 11.21 -3.88 4.45
N ARG A 46 9.95 -3.54 4.23
CA ARG A 46 9.03 -3.08 5.28
C ARG A 46 8.73 -4.15 6.32
N GLN A 47 8.50 -5.39 5.88
CA GLN A 47 8.13 -6.50 6.75
C GLN A 47 9.34 -7.06 7.53
N THR A 48 10.54 -6.87 7.05
CA THR A 48 11.75 -7.37 7.71
C THR A 48 11.88 -6.82 9.12
N LEU A 49 11.64 -5.51 9.33
CA LEU A 49 11.71 -4.94 10.68
C LEU A 49 10.63 -5.52 11.61
N SER A 50 9.38 -5.60 11.16
CA SER A 50 8.29 -6.09 12.02
C SER A 50 8.46 -7.56 12.40
N ASN A 51 9.00 -8.38 11.51
CA ASN A 51 9.26 -9.78 11.78
C ASN A 51 10.47 -10.02 12.71
N LEU A 52 11.45 -9.11 12.69
CA LEU A 52 12.68 -9.19 13.50
C LEU A 52 12.65 -8.28 14.73
N GLN A 53 11.53 -7.58 15.00
CA GLN A 53 11.46 -6.55 16.03
C GLN A 53 11.84 -7.07 17.42
N VAL A 54 11.47 -8.29 17.79
CA VAL A 54 11.76 -8.86 19.11
C VAL A 54 13.27 -9.03 19.27
N ARG A 55 13.97 -9.62 18.28
CA ARG A 55 15.44 -9.74 18.29
C ARG A 55 16.14 -8.39 18.37
N ILE A 56 15.68 -7.44 17.55
CA ILE A 56 16.26 -6.09 17.50
C ILE A 56 16.06 -5.37 18.83
N LYS A 57 14.85 -5.41 19.40
CA LYS A 57 14.56 -4.79 20.69
C LYS A 57 15.42 -5.40 21.80
N THR A 58 15.52 -6.71 21.84
CA THR A 58 16.33 -7.41 22.86
C THR A 58 17.81 -7.06 22.75
N GLU A 59 18.37 -7.04 21.52
CA GLU A 59 19.82 -6.78 21.32
C GLU A 59 20.18 -5.32 21.55
N LEU A 60 19.34 -4.38 21.11
CA LEU A 60 19.62 -2.94 21.25
C LEU A 60 19.00 -2.30 22.50
N GLY A 61 18.34 -3.07 23.36
CA GLY A 61 17.70 -2.57 24.58
C GLY A 61 16.56 -1.59 24.30
N LEU A 62 15.77 -1.81 23.26
CA LEU A 62 14.71 -0.89 22.84
C LEU A 62 13.38 -1.22 23.51
N SER A 63 12.68 -0.18 23.98
CA SER A 63 11.29 -0.29 24.41
C SER A 63 10.31 -0.41 23.22
N ASN A 64 9.07 -0.81 23.51
CA ASN A 64 8.00 -0.82 22.50
C ASN A 64 7.67 0.60 22.02
N GLU A 65 7.77 1.61 22.89
CA GLU A 65 7.59 3.00 22.49
C GLU A 65 8.64 3.42 21.45
N LEU A 66 9.90 3.05 21.63
CA LEU A 66 10.96 3.35 20.67
C LEU A 66 10.76 2.64 19.33
N TYR A 67 10.27 1.39 19.34
CA TYR A 67 9.85 0.70 18.12
C TYR A 67 8.68 1.42 17.45
N GLY A 68 7.68 1.82 18.20
CA GLY A 68 6.54 2.61 17.71
C GLY A 68 6.96 3.96 17.10
N ASN A 69 8.01 4.61 17.65
CA ASN A 69 8.61 5.81 17.05
C ASN A 69 9.22 5.55 15.67
N MET A 70 9.87 4.40 15.48
CA MET A 70 10.41 4.01 14.16
C MET A 70 9.30 3.84 13.13
N GLU A 71 8.18 3.22 13.49
CA GLU A 71 7.01 3.08 12.61
C GLU A 71 6.32 4.44 12.37
N TRP A 72 6.25 5.31 13.37
CA TRP A 72 5.75 6.69 13.20
C TRP A 72 6.63 7.50 12.24
N GLY A 73 7.94 7.51 12.46
CA GLY A 73 8.90 8.21 11.60
C GLY A 73 8.83 7.74 10.15
N PHE A 74 8.73 6.42 9.94
CA PHE A 74 8.50 5.82 8.62
C PHE A 74 7.21 6.35 7.98
N GLY A 75 6.09 6.34 8.69
CA GLY A 75 4.79 6.72 8.13
C GLY A 75 4.71 8.20 7.74
N TRP A 76 5.25 9.09 8.55
CA TRP A 76 5.28 10.52 8.23
C TRP A 76 6.20 10.83 7.05
N SER A 77 7.37 10.22 7.01
CA SER A 77 8.29 10.38 5.88
C SER A 77 7.74 9.75 4.61
N PHE A 78 6.99 8.65 4.71
CA PHE A 78 6.29 8.04 3.58
C PHE A 78 5.19 8.98 3.03
N ALA A 79 4.42 9.64 3.89
CA ALA A 79 3.43 10.63 3.46
C ALA A 79 4.09 11.80 2.71
N ALA A 80 5.18 12.35 3.27
CA ALA A 80 5.95 13.43 2.62
C ALA A 80 6.57 12.97 1.29
N GLY A 81 7.17 11.79 1.27
CA GLY A 81 7.76 11.18 0.07
C GLY A 81 6.72 10.92 -1.02
N SER A 82 5.51 10.50 -0.66
CA SER A 82 4.42 10.27 -1.62
C SER A 82 4.06 11.55 -2.39
N LEU A 83 4.00 12.69 -1.71
CA LEU A 83 3.75 13.97 -2.34
C LEU A 83 4.94 14.43 -3.20
N PHE A 84 6.16 14.29 -2.68
CA PHE A 84 7.39 14.67 -3.35
C PHE A 84 7.62 13.87 -4.64
N PHE A 85 7.58 12.54 -4.56
CA PHE A 85 7.79 11.67 -5.72
C PHE A 85 6.60 11.66 -6.67
N GLY A 86 5.38 11.90 -6.19
CA GLY A 86 4.22 12.16 -7.03
C GLY A 86 4.50 13.33 -7.98
N TYR A 87 4.93 14.47 -7.42
CA TYR A 87 5.33 15.64 -8.20
C TYR A 87 6.54 15.39 -9.12
N LEU A 88 7.55 14.68 -8.62
CA LEU A 88 8.77 14.40 -9.37
C LEU A 88 8.54 13.46 -10.55
N SER A 89 7.67 12.45 -10.38
CA SER A 89 7.31 11.52 -11.44
C SER A 89 6.63 12.18 -12.64
N ASP A 90 6.01 13.34 -12.43
CA ASP A 90 5.41 14.15 -13.51
C ASP A 90 6.43 14.98 -14.28
N ARG A 91 7.66 15.10 -13.81
CA ARG A 91 8.71 15.95 -14.39
C ARG A 91 9.94 15.19 -14.86
N ILE A 92 10.20 14.03 -14.31
CA ILE A 92 11.36 13.22 -14.64
C ILE A 92 10.88 11.90 -15.24
N SER A 93 11.60 11.40 -16.26
CA SER A 93 11.33 10.09 -16.83
C SER A 93 11.46 9.01 -15.76
N VAL A 94 10.41 8.19 -15.59
CA VAL A 94 10.40 7.05 -14.66
C VAL A 94 11.44 5.98 -15.04
N ARG A 95 12.02 6.03 -16.25
CA ARG A 95 13.16 5.20 -16.64
C ARG A 95 14.34 5.36 -15.68
N PHE A 96 14.63 6.59 -15.26
CA PHE A 96 15.74 6.92 -14.36
C PHE A 96 15.28 7.13 -12.92
N LEU A 97 14.11 7.75 -12.73
CA LEU A 97 13.58 8.04 -11.41
C LEU A 97 13.31 6.75 -10.63
N TYR A 98 12.68 5.76 -11.25
CA TYR A 98 12.29 4.54 -10.54
C TYR A 98 13.49 3.73 -10.04
N PRO A 99 14.51 3.38 -10.88
CA PRO A 99 15.67 2.69 -10.34
C PRO A 99 16.48 3.54 -9.34
N ALA A 100 16.53 4.86 -9.49
CA ALA A 100 17.19 5.72 -8.50
C ALA A 100 16.51 5.65 -7.14
N VAL A 101 15.19 5.74 -7.10
CA VAL A 101 14.38 5.63 -5.89
C VAL A 101 14.52 4.23 -5.29
N LEU A 102 14.46 3.18 -6.11
CA LEU A 102 14.60 1.80 -5.66
C LEU A 102 15.99 1.55 -5.07
N LEU A 103 17.05 1.97 -5.75
CA LEU A 103 18.41 1.85 -5.23
C LEU A 103 18.60 2.63 -3.93
N ALA A 104 17.99 3.81 -3.79
CA ALA A 104 18.07 4.60 -2.57
C ALA A 104 17.45 3.84 -1.39
N TRP A 105 16.21 3.33 -1.50
CA TRP A 105 15.63 2.57 -0.39
C TRP A 105 16.35 1.25 -0.13
N SER A 106 16.81 0.55 -1.18
CA SER A 106 17.57 -0.69 -1.04
C SER A 106 18.91 -0.47 -0.32
N PHE A 107 19.60 0.61 -0.65
CA PHE A 107 20.82 1.02 0.06
C PHE A 107 20.54 1.31 1.54
N ILE A 108 19.44 1.99 1.85
CA ILE A 108 19.03 2.27 3.23
C ILE A 108 18.63 0.97 3.94
N GLY A 109 17.97 0.03 3.24
CA GLY A 109 17.72 -1.31 3.75
C GLY A 109 19.01 -2.01 4.18
N VAL A 110 20.03 -2.00 3.31
CA VAL A 110 21.37 -2.53 3.64
C VAL A 110 21.98 -1.79 4.84
N LEU A 111 21.92 -0.45 4.87
CA LEU A 111 22.42 0.35 5.99
C LEU A 111 21.73 0.02 7.32
N THR A 112 20.44 -0.31 7.28
CA THR A 112 19.69 -0.76 8.47
C THR A 112 20.35 -1.98 9.10
N GLY A 113 20.87 -2.92 8.28
CA GLY A 113 21.63 -4.08 8.76
C GLY A 113 22.96 -3.74 9.46
N PHE A 114 23.49 -2.53 9.28
CA PHE A 114 24.69 -2.05 9.96
C PHE A 114 24.39 -1.12 11.15
N SER A 115 23.12 -0.89 11.46
CA SER A 115 22.73 -0.04 12.59
C SER A 115 23.09 -0.70 13.93
N ASN A 116 23.65 0.12 14.84
CA ASN A 116 24.08 -0.31 16.18
C ASN A 116 23.42 0.51 17.30
N SER A 117 22.56 1.45 16.97
CA SER A 117 21.83 2.28 17.93
C SER A 117 20.41 2.57 17.45
N TYR A 118 19.56 3.00 18.39
CA TYR A 118 18.22 3.47 18.11
C TYR A 118 18.20 4.60 17.05
N GLU A 119 19.07 5.60 17.22
CA GLU A 119 19.12 6.79 16.37
C GLU A 119 19.47 6.43 14.93
N SER A 120 20.42 5.50 14.73
CA SER A 120 20.79 5.02 13.40
C SER A 120 19.64 4.25 12.74
N MET A 121 18.93 3.40 13.49
CA MET A 121 17.74 2.70 12.98
C MET A 121 16.59 3.65 12.67
N LEU A 122 16.32 4.61 13.55
CA LEU A 122 15.29 5.64 13.32
C LEU A 122 15.60 6.46 12.07
N GLY A 123 16.86 6.90 11.91
CA GLY A 123 17.32 7.60 10.72
C GLY A 123 17.10 6.77 9.44
N CYS A 124 17.51 5.50 9.46
CA CYS A 124 17.25 4.57 8.35
C CYS A 124 15.74 4.41 8.07
N ARG A 125 14.92 4.30 9.12
CA ARG A 125 13.45 4.16 8.94
C ARG A 125 12.81 5.38 8.32
N ILE A 126 13.20 6.60 8.71
CA ILE A 126 12.72 7.86 8.13
C ILE A 126 13.13 7.94 6.65
N LEU A 127 14.40 7.68 6.34
CA LEU A 127 14.88 7.70 4.96
C LEU A 127 14.23 6.60 4.11
N LEU A 128 14.07 5.39 4.66
CA LEU A 128 13.41 4.28 3.99
C LEU A 128 11.96 4.65 3.62
N GLY A 129 11.19 5.18 4.59
CA GLY A 129 9.82 5.61 4.34
C GLY A 129 9.72 6.66 3.23
N PHE A 130 10.62 7.65 3.25
CA PHE A 130 10.66 8.68 2.21
C PHE A 130 10.89 8.10 0.82
N PHE A 131 11.93 7.28 0.63
CA PHE A 131 12.24 6.73 -0.68
C PHE A 131 11.27 5.62 -1.13
N GLU A 132 10.81 4.76 -0.23
CA GLU A 132 9.80 3.74 -0.56
C GLU A 132 8.50 4.33 -1.11
N ALA A 133 8.13 5.53 -0.67
CA ALA A 133 6.95 6.23 -1.14
C ALA A 133 6.98 6.54 -2.65
N GLY A 134 8.17 6.64 -3.24
CA GLY A 134 8.34 6.87 -4.69
C GLY A 134 7.98 5.67 -5.55
N HIS A 135 7.86 4.48 -4.97
CA HIS A 135 7.44 3.27 -5.69
C HIS A 135 6.11 3.45 -6.43
N TRP A 136 5.06 3.83 -5.72
CA TRP A 136 3.70 3.90 -6.28
C TRP A 136 3.55 4.88 -7.44
N PRO A 137 4.01 6.15 -7.36
CA PRO A 137 3.96 7.07 -8.48
C PRO A 137 4.70 6.53 -9.72
N CYS A 138 5.91 5.98 -9.53
CA CYS A 138 6.70 5.44 -10.62
C CYS A 138 6.05 4.21 -11.27
N ALA A 139 5.54 3.27 -10.45
CA ALA A 139 4.93 2.04 -10.92
C ALA A 139 3.63 2.30 -11.70
N LEU A 140 2.71 3.09 -11.12
CA LEU A 140 1.43 3.42 -11.77
C LEU A 140 1.64 4.21 -13.06
N ARG A 141 2.64 5.10 -13.09
CA ARG A 141 2.99 5.81 -14.30
C ARG A 141 3.53 4.87 -15.38
N THR A 142 4.43 3.96 -15.02
CA THR A 142 4.95 2.94 -15.95
C THR A 142 3.80 2.11 -16.52
N THR A 143 2.89 1.64 -15.68
CA THR A 143 1.68 0.91 -16.10
C THR A 143 0.86 1.72 -17.11
N LYS A 144 0.66 3.01 -16.85
CA LYS A 144 -0.11 3.90 -17.74
C LYS A 144 0.55 4.06 -19.12
N ILE A 145 1.89 4.09 -19.19
CA ILE A 145 2.64 4.25 -20.44
C ILE A 145 2.72 2.93 -21.21
N VAL A 146 2.97 1.83 -20.51
CA VAL A 146 3.26 0.52 -21.13
C VAL A 146 2.01 -0.22 -21.54
N LEU A 147 0.92 -0.10 -20.74
CA LEU A 147 -0.32 -0.86 -20.96
C LEU A 147 -1.42 -0.02 -21.62
N GLU A 148 -2.05 -0.61 -22.63
CA GLU A 148 -3.30 -0.08 -23.18
C GLU A 148 -4.40 -0.04 -22.11
N SER A 149 -5.36 0.87 -22.25
CA SER A 149 -6.45 1.07 -21.27
C SER A 149 -7.18 -0.22 -20.88
N LYS A 150 -7.43 -1.11 -21.85
CA LYS A 150 -8.10 -2.41 -21.62
C LYS A 150 -7.30 -3.36 -20.72
N ASN A 151 -5.96 -3.27 -20.72
CA ASN A 151 -5.06 -4.15 -19.97
C ASN A 151 -4.57 -3.55 -18.65
N ARG A 152 -4.82 -2.25 -18.39
CA ARG A 152 -4.31 -1.55 -17.19
C ARG A 152 -4.83 -2.13 -15.89
N THR A 153 -6.10 -2.56 -15.85
CA THR A 153 -6.67 -3.18 -14.65
C THR A 153 -5.92 -4.45 -14.28
N MET A 154 -5.63 -5.32 -15.24
CA MET A 154 -4.86 -6.54 -15.02
C MET A 154 -3.41 -6.22 -14.61
N GLY A 155 -2.76 -5.27 -15.28
CA GLY A 155 -1.40 -4.84 -14.92
C GLY A 155 -1.30 -4.27 -13.51
N ASN A 156 -2.29 -3.48 -13.08
CA ASN A 156 -2.35 -2.96 -11.72
C ASN A 156 -2.63 -4.08 -10.70
N SER A 157 -3.42 -5.08 -11.04
CA SER A 157 -3.63 -6.24 -10.18
C SER A 157 -2.34 -7.03 -9.98
N ILE A 158 -1.56 -7.26 -11.05
CA ILE A 158 -0.25 -7.92 -10.98
C ILE A 158 0.71 -7.09 -10.11
N LEU A 159 0.75 -5.77 -10.31
CA LEU A 159 1.54 -4.85 -9.47
C LEU A 159 1.18 -4.99 -7.99
N GLN A 160 -0.12 -4.96 -7.64
CA GLN A 160 -0.61 -5.09 -6.27
C GLN A 160 -0.28 -6.46 -5.64
N SER A 161 -0.35 -7.55 -6.41
CA SER A 161 -0.03 -8.90 -5.93
C SER A 161 1.40 -9.01 -5.39
N GLY A 162 2.32 -8.19 -5.92
CA GLY A 162 3.69 -8.14 -5.41
C GLY A 162 3.75 -7.83 -3.91
N GLY A 163 2.86 -6.97 -3.41
CA GLY A 163 2.80 -6.64 -1.98
C GLY A 163 2.41 -7.82 -1.10
N ALA A 164 1.37 -8.56 -1.49
CA ALA A 164 0.95 -9.76 -0.79
C ALA A 164 2.04 -10.85 -0.83
N ILE A 165 2.60 -11.10 -2.02
CA ILE A 165 3.68 -12.08 -2.21
C ILE A 165 4.90 -11.70 -1.34
N GLY A 166 5.30 -10.43 -1.32
CA GLY A 166 6.40 -9.94 -0.50
C GLY A 166 6.16 -10.18 0.99
N ALA A 167 4.96 -9.84 1.48
CA ALA A 167 4.59 -10.06 2.87
C ALA A 167 4.55 -11.54 3.28
N ILE A 168 4.06 -12.41 2.38
CA ILE A 168 4.02 -13.87 2.60
C ILE A 168 5.42 -14.48 2.59
N LEU A 169 6.30 -14.02 1.69
CA LEU A 169 7.64 -14.61 1.51
C LEU A 169 8.66 -14.09 2.54
N THR A 170 8.47 -12.92 3.11
CA THR A 170 9.46 -12.34 4.05
C THR A 170 9.73 -13.25 5.25
N PRO A 171 8.74 -13.77 6.00
CA PRO A 171 9.02 -14.65 7.13
C PRO A 171 9.81 -15.92 6.79
N PRO A 172 9.45 -16.73 5.77
CA PRO A 172 10.25 -17.89 5.38
C PRO A 172 11.66 -17.51 4.86
N VAL A 173 11.81 -16.38 4.17
CA VAL A 173 13.14 -15.89 3.76
C VAL A 173 13.98 -15.54 4.98
N ILE A 174 13.42 -14.88 5.98
CA ILE A 174 14.12 -14.62 7.25
C ILE A 174 14.53 -15.93 7.92
N LEU A 175 13.63 -16.91 8.00
CA LEU A 175 13.94 -18.23 8.57
C LEU A 175 15.06 -18.96 7.82
N LEU A 176 15.11 -18.82 6.48
CA LEU A 176 16.19 -19.42 5.67
C LEU A 176 17.53 -18.74 5.90
N ILE A 177 17.56 -17.41 6.12
CA ILE A 177 18.79 -16.65 6.30
C ILE A 177 19.29 -16.77 7.74
N VAL A 178 18.39 -16.61 8.73
CA VAL A 178 18.74 -16.60 10.15
C VAL A 178 18.74 -18.04 10.72
N GLY A 179 17.80 -18.87 10.30
CA GLY A 179 17.63 -20.25 10.80
C GLY A 179 17.38 -20.28 12.30
N SER A 180 18.01 -21.25 12.98
CA SER A 180 18.05 -21.37 14.43
C SER A 180 19.24 -20.62 15.07
N ASN A 181 19.84 -19.68 14.34
CA ASN A 181 21.00 -18.94 14.81
C ASN A 181 20.61 -17.89 15.86
N GLU A 182 20.98 -18.14 17.11
CA GLU A 182 20.74 -17.24 18.25
C GLU A 182 21.89 -16.24 18.47
N VAL A 183 22.90 -16.23 17.59
CA VAL A 183 24.04 -15.32 17.71
C VAL A 183 23.57 -13.88 17.59
N ALA A 184 24.11 -13.04 18.46
CA ALA A 184 23.88 -11.59 18.39
C ALA A 184 24.21 -11.04 17.00
N GLY A 185 23.37 -10.17 16.49
CA GLY A 185 23.51 -9.61 15.15
C GLY A 185 22.95 -10.45 14.00
N ALA A 186 22.44 -11.67 14.23
CA ALA A 186 21.89 -12.50 13.17
C ALA A 186 20.74 -11.81 12.38
N TRP A 187 19.99 -10.92 13.03
CA TRP A 187 18.92 -10.12 12.42
C TRP A 187 19.40 -9.14 11.34
N ARG A 188 20.69 -8.85 11.25
CA ARG A 188 21.27 -7.92 10.26
C ARG A 188 21.28 -8.51 8.85
N SER A 189 21.54 -9.82 8.75
CA SER A 189 21.69 -10.50 7.46
C SER A 189 20.45 -10.38 6.54
N PRO A 190 19.20 -10.55 7.01
CA PRO A 190 18.02 -10.35 6.18
C PRO A 190 17.93 -8.94 5.56
N PHE A 191 18.23 -7.88 6.30
CA PHE A 191 18.26 -6.52 5.76
C PHE A 191 19.28 -6.36 4.64
N ILE A 192 20.48 -6.91 4.82
CA ILE A 192 21.55 -6.84 3.81
C ILE A 192 21.17 -7.62 2.55
N VAL A 193 20.66 -8.85 2.71
CA VAL A 193 20.31 -9.72 1.59
C VAL A 193 19.12 -9.13 0.80
N ILE A 194 18.04 -8.76 1.49
CA ILE A 194 16.83 -8.23 0.83
C ILE A 194 17.15 -6.88 0.15
N GLY A 195 17.86 -5.98 0.84
CA GLY A 195 18.27 -4.72 0.25
C GLY A 195 19.20 -4.90 -0.96
N ALA A 196 20.10 -5.87 -0.96
CA ALA A 196 20.99 -6.15 -2.09
C ALA A 196 20.23 -6.60 -3.34
N LEU A 197 19.07 -7.26 -3.22
CA LEU A 197 18.24 -7.68 -4.36
C LEU A 197 17.75 -6.49 -5.20
N GLY A 198 17.63 -5.30 -4.59
CA GLY A 198 17.25 -4.09 -5.30
C GLY A 198 18.27 -3.68 -6.39
N VAL A 199 19.55 -3.94 -6.17
CA VAL A 199 20.60 -3.67 -7.18
C VAL A 199 20.36 -4.53 -8.42
N LEU A 200 20.06 -5.82 -8.24
CA LEU A 200 19.75 -6.73 -9.33
C LEU A 200 18.52 -6.25 -10.10
N TRP A 201 17.47 -5.84 -9.40
CA TRP A 201 16.28 -5.31 -10.03
C TRP A 201 16.59 -4.04 -10.87
N ALA A 202 17.36 -3.11 -10.33
CA ALA A 202 17.73 -1.87 -11.02
C ALA A 202 18.52 -2.13 -12.31
N ILE A 203 19.45 -3.10 -12.27
CA ILE A 203 20.20 -3.54 -13.46
C ILE A 203 19.23 -4.07 -14.52
N VAL A 204 18.34 -5.00 -14.14
CA VAL A 204 17.37 -5.59 -15.08
C VAL A 204 16.44 -4.53 -15.65
N TRP A 205 16.00 -3.55 -14.83
CA TRP A 205 15.19 -2.42 -15.27
C TRP A 205 15.90 -1.58 -16.33
N LEU A 206 17.14 -1.17 -16.09
CA LEU A 206 17.92 -0.35 -17.02
C LEU A 206 18.25 -1.12 -18.32
N LEU A 207 18.42 -2.43 -18.26
CA LEU A 207 18.58 -3.28 -19.43
C LEU A 207 17.29 -3.46 -20.23
N THR A 208 16.13 -3.44 -19.56
CA THR A 208 14.81 -3.54 -20.21
C THR A 208 14.45 -2.25 -20.97
N PHE A 209 14.74 -1.10 -20.37
CA PHE A 209 14.41 0.22 -20.93
C PHE A 209 15.69 0.91 -21.43
N ARG A 210 16.06 0.70 -22.69
CA ARG A 210 17.30 1.24 -23.28
C ARG A 210 17.10 2.53 -24.09
N GLY A 211 15.88 2.82 -24.53
CA GLY A 211 15.54 3.96 -25.38
C GLY A 211 14.64 4.99 -24.66
N ASN A 212 13.84 5.70 -25.42
CA ASN A 212 12.85 6.65 -24.92
C ASN A 212 11.48 6.00 -24.71
N GLU A 213 11.47 4.79 -24.14
CA GLU A 213 10.24 4.02 -23.94
C GLU A 213 9.36 4.57 -22.82
N LEU A 214 9.96 5.29 -21.88
CA LEU A 214 9.28 5.93 -20.77
C LEU A 214 9.55 7.44 -20.80
N PRO A 215 8.91 8.16 -21.76
CA PRO A 215 9.17 9.58 -21.95
C PRO A 215 8.74 10.42 -20.71
N VAL A 216 9.33 11.58 -20.58
CA VAL A 216 8.82 12.61 -19.68
C VAL A 216 7.44 13.01 -20.17
N PRO A 217 6.45 13.26 -19.30
CA PRO A 217 5.13 13.71 -19.72
C PRO A 217 5.25 15.00 -20.53
N ALA A 218 4.45 15.11 -21.58
CA ALA A 218 4.13 16.40 -22.11
C ALA A 218 3.42 17.22 -21.00
N ASP A 219 3.80 18.47 -20.84
CA ASP A 219 3.21 19.35 -19.84
C ASP A 219 1.73 19.60 -20.20
N ASP A 220 0.86 18.73 -19.69
CA ASP A 220 -0.61 18.80 -19.90
C ASP A 220 -1.24 20.04 -19.21
N SER A 221 -0.41 20.87 -18.51
CA SER A 221 -0.87 22.07 -17.82
C SER A 221 -1.28 23.21 -18.77
N ARG A 222 -1.17 23.02 -20.09
CA ARG A 222 -1.35 24.09 -21.09
C ARG A 222 -2.59 23.98 -21.98
N THR A 223 -3.53 23.09 -21.71
CA THR A 223 -4.81 23.16 -22.42
C THR A 223 -5.71 24.22 -21.78
N PRO A 224 -5.97 25.36 -22.44
CA PRO A 224 -6.80 26.45 -21.88
C PRO A 224 -8.27 26.09 -21.66
N ALA A 225 -8.67 24.87 -22.04
CA ALA A 225 -10.07 24.42 -22.03
C ALA A 225 -10.58 23.93 -20.67
N ASP A 226 -9.74 23.89 -19.65
CA ASP A 226 -10.07 23.23 -18.38
C ASP A 226 -10.53 24.22 -17.31
N LYS A 227 -11.72 24.84 -17.52
CA LYS A 227 -12.36 25.85 -16.64
C LYS A 227 -13.05 25.27 -15.39
N GLY A 228 -12.73 24.05 -14.97
CA GLY A 228 -13.30 23.46 -13.76
C GLY A 228 -12.57 23.90 -12.49
N PRO A 229 -13.12 23.63 -11.28
CA PRO A 229 -12.50 23.95 -10.00
C PRO A 229 -11.14 23.26 -9.88
N GLY A 230 -10.17 23.97 -9.27
CA GLY A 230 -8.86 23.38 -8.98
C GLY A 230 -8.97 22.19 -8.03
N PHE A 231 -7.99 21.30 -8.07
CA PHE A 231 -7.97 20.08 -7.26
C PHE A 231 -8.30 20.30 -5.77
N PHE A 232 -7.65 21.27 -5.15
CA PHE A 232 -7.90 21.57 -3.73
C PHE A 232 -9.32 22.08 -3.46
N THR A 233 -9.85 22.92 -4.34
CA THR A 233 -11.22 23.43 -4.23
C THR A 233 -12.21 22.28 -4.36
N GLU A 234 -12.00 21.35 -5.31
CA GLU A 234 -12.84 20.17 -5.48
C GLU A 234 -12.80 19.27 -4.25
N CYS A 235 -11.61 18.96 -3.70
CA CYS A 235 -11.49 18.15 -2.49
C CYS A 235 -12.15 18.81 -1.27
N LEU A 236 -11.92 20.11 -1.06
CA LEU A 236 -12.46 20.82 0.11
C LEU A 236 -13.99 20.95 0.09
N THR A 237 -14.58 21.05 -1.11
CA THR A 237 -16.04 21.19 -1.27
C THR A 237 -16.76 19.84 -1.40
N ASN A 238 -16.04 18.76 -1.66
CA ASN A 238 -16.64 17.46 -1.93
C ASN A 238 -16.96 16.70 -0.64
N ARG A 239 -18.26 16.56 -0.33
CA ARG A 239 -18.73 15.81 0.84
C ARG A 239 -18.28 14.34 0.84
N ARG A 240 -18.18 13.69 -0.35
CA ARG A 240 -17.71 12.30 -0.46
C ARG A 240 -16.25 12.18 -0.01
N PHE A 241 -15.42 13.16 -0.37
CA PHE A 241 -14.01 13.21 0.07
C PHE A 241 -13.93 13.22 1.61
N TRP A 242 -14.64 14.13 2.26
CA TRP A 242 -14.62 14.25 3.72
C TRP A 242 -15.21 13.05 4.45
N THR A 243 -16.14 12.33 3.83
CA THR A 243 -16.63 11.05 4.36
C THR A 243 -15.55 9.97 4.30
N LEU A 244 -14.74 9.95 3.23
CA LEU A 244 -13.70 8.93 3.05
C LEU A 244 -12.46 9.18 3.92
N VAL A 245 -12.19 10.41 4.35
CA VAL A 245 -11.05 10.71 5.23
C VAL A 245 -11.07 9.86 6.52
N PRO A 246 -12.10 9.91 7.38
CA PRO A 246 -12.13 9.06 8.57
C PRO A 246 -12.20 7.57 8.23
N VAL A 247 -12.85 7.18 7.14
CA VAL A 247 -12.91 5.78 6.69
C VAL A 247 -11.51 5.25 6.41
N VAL A 248 -10.72 5.93 5.59
CA VAL A 248 -9.37 5.48 5.25
C VAL A 248 -8.43 5.51 6.46
N ILE A 249 -8.56 6.49 7.34
CA ILE A 249 -7.78 6.55 8.57
C ILE A 249 -8.05 5.31 9.44
N CYS A 250 -9.32 4.98 9.68
CA CYS A 250 -9.70 3.87 10.54
C CYS A 250 -9.26 2.51 9.98
N ILE A 251 -9.48 2.24 8.69
CA ILE A 251 -9.06 0.97 8.09
C ILE A 251 -7.54 0.85 8.02
N ASN A 252 -6.85 1.95 7.70
CA ASN A 252 -5.39 1.96 7.64
C ASN A 252 -4.76 1.81 9.03
N LEU A 253 -5.34 2.46 10.06
CA LEU A 253 -4.90 2.34 11.45
C LEU A 253 -4.89 0.87 11.88
N THR A 254 -6.01 0.16 11.73
CA THR A 254 -6.12 -1.25 12.10
C THR A 254 -5.12 -2.11 11.34
N TRP A 255 -5.07 -1.95 10.01
CA TRP A 255 -4.16 -2.71 9.17
C TRP A 255 -2.69 -2.50 9.57
N GLN A 256 -2.27 -1.26 9.75
CA GLN A 256 -0.88 -0.93 10.06
C GLN A 256 -0.48 -1.35 11.48
N LEU A 257 -1.39 -1.26 12.46
CA LEU A 257 -1.13 -1.76 13.81
C LEU A 257 -0.91 -3.27 13.80
N ILE A 258 -1.84 -4.03 13.22
CA ILE A 258 -1.70 -5.49 13.19
C ILE A 258 -0.42 -5.86 12.41
N ARG A 259 -0.18 -5.25 11.25
CA ARG A 259 1.03 -5.46 10.45
C ARG A 259 2.33 -5.28 11.28
N ALA A 260 2.38 -4.22 12.06
CA ALA A 260 3.59 -3.87 12.78
C ALA A 260 3.80 -4.72 14.05
N TRP A 261 2.71 -5.09 14.74
CA TRP A 261 2.78 -5.63 16.09
C TRP A 261 2.42 -7.11 16.19
N LEU A 262 1.84 -7.73 15.17
CA LEU A 262 1.43 -9.14 15.23
C LEU A 262 2.57 -10.10 15.59
N PRO A 263 3.80 -9.99 15.02
CA PRO A 263 4.89 -10.87 15.42
C PRO A 263 5.29 -10.72 16.89
N ALA A 264 5.32 -9.49 17.43
CA ALA A 264 5.63 -9.25 18.85
C ALA A 264 4.48 -9.70 19.75
N PHE A 265 3.23 -9.45 19.38
CA PHE A 265 2.07 -9.95 20.11
C PHE A 265 2.10 -11.46 20.29
N LEU A 266 2.44 -12.21 19.24
CA LEU A 266 2.56 -13.66 19.33
C LEU A 266 3.74 -14.10 20.21
N GLN A 267 4.90 -13.46 20.05
CA GLN A 267 6.11 -13.85 20.79
C GLN A 267 6.07 -13.35 22.25
N GLU A 268 5.97 -12.04 22.46
CA GLU A 268 6.05 -11.43 23.80
C GLU A 268 4.69 -11.50 24.53
N GLY A 269 3.58 -11.33 23.80
CA GLY A 269 2.25 -11.32 24.42
C GLY A 269 1.67 -12.70 24.65
N ARG A 270 2.06 -13.70 23.88
CA ARG A 270 1.49 -15.07 23.95
C ARG A 270 2.52 -16.18 24.14
N GLY A 271 3.81 -15.89 24.12
CA GLY A 271 4.86 -16.86 24.33
C GLY A 271 5.11 -17.82 23.16
N ALA A 272 4.66 -17.46 21.95
CA ALA A 272 4.96 -18.23 20.75
C ALA A 272 6.48 -18.17 20.45
N SER A 273 7.01 -19.29 19.91
CA SER A 273 8.38 -19.26 19.40
C SER A 273 8.48 -18.29 18.19
N GLU A 274 9.65 -17.75 17.94
CA GLU A 274 9.88 -16.88 16.78
C GLU A 274 9.49 -17.60 15.46
N ARG A 275 9.89 -18.88 15.32
CA ARG A 275 9.55 -19.67 14.14
C ARG A 275 8.03 -19.79 13.94
N GLU A 276 7.30 -20.06 15.02
CA GLU A 276 5.84 -20.18 15.00
C GLU A 276 5.19 -18.85 14.64
N ALA A 277 5.62 -17.73 15.24
CA ALA A 277 5.13 -16.39 14.94
C ALA A 277 5.41 -16.00 13.48
N LEU A 278 6.59 -16.29 12.96
CA LEU A 278 6.96 -15.99 11.58
C LEU A 278 6.14 -16.81 10.58
N LEU A 279 6.00 -18.13 10.79
CA LEU A 279 5.17 -18.98 9.91
C LEU A 279 3.71 -18.57 9.97
N PHE A 280 3.19 -18.26 11.16
CA PHE A 280 1.83 -17.75 11.29
C PHE A 280 1.64 -16.41 10.60
N ASN A 281 2.63 -15.51 10.64
CA ASN A 281 2.56 -14.23 9.93
C ASN A 281 2.39 -14.42 8.41
N SER A 282 3.07 -15.40 7.81
CA SER A 282 2.82 -15.76 6.40
C SER A 282 1.38 -16.26 6.18
N ALA A 283 0.87 -17.13 7.05
CA ALA A 283 -0.51 -17.60 6.97
C ALA A 283 -1.53 -16.46 7.13
N TYR A 284 -1.23 -15.50 8.01
CA TYR A 284 -2.02 -14.29 8.19
C TYR A 284 -2.18 -13.49 6.88
N TYR A 285 -1.07 -13.26 6.14
CA TYR A 285 -1.13 -12.55 4.86
C TYR A 285 -1.84 -13.34 3.76
N ILE A 286 -1.71 -14.68 3.75
CA ILE A 286 -2.49 -15.52 2.83
C ILE A 286 -3.98 -15.38 3.11
N ALA A 287 -4.40 -15.46 4.38
CA ALA A 287 -5.80 -15.28 4.76
C ALA A 287 -6.33 -13.87 4.45
N ALA A 288 -5.50 -12.84 4.65
CA ALA A 288 -5.82 -11.47 4.30
C ALA A 288 -6.12 -11.32 2.80
N ASP A 289 -5.28 -11.90 1.96
CA ASP A 289 -5.43 -11.83 0.50
C ASP A 289 -6.68 -12.59 0.02
N ILE A 290 -6.93 -13.77 0.57
CA ILE A 290 -8.18 -14.53 0.35
C ILE A 290 -9.39 -13.69 0.74
N GLY A 291 -9.36 -13.01 1.88
CA GLY A 291 -10.42 -12.13 2.35
C GLY A 291 -10.68 -10.95 1.43
N CYS A 292 -9.61 -10.34 0.91
CA CYS A 292 -9.69 -9.26 -0.07
C CYS A 292 -10.40 -9.71 -1.36
N ILE A 293 -10.00 -10.85 -1.91
CA ILE A 293 -10.62 -11.45 -3.10
C ILE A 293 -12.08 -11.82 -2.83
N ALA A 294 -12.36 -12.44 -1.68
CA ALA A 294 -13.70 -12.84 -1.28
C ALA A 294 -14.64 -11.65 -1.10
N ALA A 295 -14.16 -10.52 -0.55
CA ALA A 295 -14.94 -9.28 -0.43
C ALA A 295 -15.32 -8.71 -1.80
N GLY A 296 -14.38 -8.72 -2.76
CA GLY A 296 -14.65 -8.34 -4.14
C GLY A 296 -15.69 -9.26 -4.81
N ALA A 297 -15.54 -10.58 -4.68
CA ALA A 297 -16.46 -11.58 -5.21
C ALA A 297 -17.86 -11.48 -4.58
N ALA A 298 -17.93 -11.29 -3.25
CA ALA A 298 -19.18 -11.08 -2.54
C ALA A 298 -19.93 -9.82 -3.01
N SER A 299 -19.19 -8.73 -3.29
CA SER A 299 -19.76 -7.52 -3.85
C SER A 299 -20.40 -7.76 -5.22
N LEU A 300 -19.73 -8.51 -6.10
CA LEU A 300 -20.28 -8.89 -7.41
C LEU A 300 -21.49 -9.81 -7.30
N TRP A 301 -21.42 -10.79 -6.39
CA TRP A 301 -22.51 -11.74 -6.16
C TRP A 301 -23.77 -11.05 -5.64
N LEU A 302 -23.66 -10.20 -4.62
CA LEU A 302 -24.78 -9.43 -4.08
C LEU A 302 -25.39 -8.47 -5.13
N ALA A 303 -24.57 -7.86 -5.98
CA ALA A 303 -25.04 -7.02 -7.06
C ALA A 303 -25.87 -7.84 -8.08
N ARG A 304 -25.48 -9.07 -8.40
CA ARG A 304 -26.25 -9.99 -9.27
C ARG A 304 -27.59 -10.42 -8.66
N LEU A 305 -27.69 -10.42 -7.33
CA LEU A 305 -28.96 -10.67 -6.62
C LEU A 305 -29.90 -9.44 -6.59
N GLY A 306 -29.59 -8.39 -7.38
CA GLY A 306 -30.42 -7.20 -7.50
C GLY A 306 -30.31 -6.20 -6.34
N GLN A 307 -29.32 -6.39 -5.45
CA GLN A 307 -29.06 -5.40 -4.41
C GLN A 307 -28.42 -4.15 -5.03
N GLY A 308 -28.89 -2.97 -4.60
CA GLY A 308 -28.28 -1.70 -5.03
C GLY A 308 -26.80 -1.61 -4.67
N VAL A 309 -26.00 -1.01 -5.55
CA VAL A 309 -24.51 -0.95 -5.42
C VAL A 309 -24.08 -0.43 -4.06
N HIS A 310 -24.68 0.66 -3.58
CA HIS A 310 -24.32 1.24 -2.28
C HIS A 310 -24.64 0.30 -1.12
N LYS A 311 -25.83 -0.34 -1.13
CA LYS A 311 -26.22 -1.31 -0.10
C LYS A 311 -25.30 -2.51 -0.08
N THR A 312 -24.92 -3.03 -1.22
CA THR A 312 -23.95 -4.12 -1.37
C THR A 312 -22.60 -3.77 -0.72
N ARG A 313 -22.10 -2.58 -0.98
CA ARG A 313 -20.83 -2.10 -0.39
C ARG A 313 -20.91 -1.98 1.13
N LEU A 314 -22.01 -1.46 1.67
CA LEU A 314 -22.21 -1.37 3.12
C LEU A 314 -22.30 -2.74 3.78
N ILE A 315 -22.97 -3.72 3.15
CA ILE A 315 -23.05 -5.09 3.67
C ILE A 315 -21.65 -5.72 3.71
N VAL A 316 -20.90 -5.68 2.61
CA VAL A 316 -19.56 -6.27 2.54
C VAL A 316 -18.62 -5.58 3.51
N PHE A 317 -18.64 -4.24 3.57
CA PHE A 317 -17.84 -3.48 4.52
C PHE A 317 -18.20 -3.83 5.98
N GLY A 318 -19.49 -3.95 6.30
CA GLY A 318 -19.98 -4.33 7.63
C GLY A 318 -19.56 -5.74 8.05
N VAL A 319 -19.62 -6.71 7.14
CA VAL A 319 -19.12 -8.08 7.39
C VAL A 319 -17.61 -8.06 7.65
N CYS A 320 -16.83 -7.37 6.80
CA CYS A 320 -15.39 -7.26 6.99
C CYS A 320 -15.03 -6.51 8.29
N ALA A 321 -15.78 -5.46 8.67
CA ALA A 321 -15.59 -4.77 9.93
C ALA A 321 -15.90 -5.68 11.13
N ALA A 322 -16.97 -6.48 11.08
CA ALA A 322 -17.29 -7.47 12.09
C ALA A 322 -16.20 -8.55 12.24
N MET A 323 -15.69 -9.08 11.13
CA MET A 323 -14.56 -10.01 11.14
C MET A 323 -13.31 -9.37 11.76
N THR A 324 -13.01 -8.13 11.41
CA THR A 324 -11.84 -7.42 11.95
C THR A 324 -11.97 -7.16 13.44
N SER A 325 -13.17 -6.85 13.95
CA SER A 325 -13.39 -6.60 15.36
C SER A 325 -13.23 -7.85 16.25
N MET A 326 -13.12 -9.03 15.64
CA MET A 326 -12.77 -10.24 16.39
C MET A 326 -11.36 -10.19 17.01
N THR A 327 -10.57 -9.12 16.73
CA THR A 327 -9.37 -8.79 17.52
C THR A 327 -9.68 -8.67 19.01
N PHE A 328 -10.89 -8.21 19.38
CA PHE A 328 -11.34 -8.20 20.76
C PHE A 328 -11.39 -9.60 21.38
N ILE A 329 -11.80 -10.59 20.60
CA ILE A 329 -11.78 -12.01 21.03
C ILE A 329 -10.34 -12.50 21.07
N ALA A 330 -9.54 -12.22 20.02
CA ALA A 330 -8.13 -12.63 19.95
C ALA A 330 -7.31 -12.11 21.13
N ALA A 331 -7.59 -10.88 21.58
CA ALA A 331 -6.92 -10.28 22.73
C ALA A 331 -7.15 -11.03 24.06
N ASN A 332 -8.18 -11.86 24.16
CA ASN A 332 -8.48 -12.63 25.36
C ASN A 332 -8.18 -14.12 25.25
N LEU A 333 -7.70 -14.58 24.08
CA LEU A 333 -7.41 -16.00 23.87
C LEU A 333 -5.95 -16.32 24.21
N PRO A 334 -5.68 -17.49 24.86
CA PRO A 334 -4.33 -17.99 25.03
C PRO A 334 -3.77 -18.46 23.67
N LEU A 335 -2.44 -18.69 23.63
CA LEU A 335 -1.79 -19.28 22.47
C LEU A 335 -2.42 -20.64 22.14
N GLY A 336 -2.73 -20.84 20.87
CA GLY A 336 -3.31 -22.10 20.39
C GLY A 336 -4.20 -21.91 19.15
N TRP A 337 -4.80 -23.02 18.68
CA TRP A 337 -5.60 -23.01 17.45
C TRP A 337 -6.79 -22.04 17.47
N GLY A 338 -7.39 -21.79 18.65
CA GLY A 338 -8.46 -20.80 18.79
C GLY A 338 -8.00 -19.41 18.44
N LEU A 339 -6.86 -18.98 18.99
CA LEU A 339 -6.25 -17.67 18.68
C LEU A 339 -5.89 -17.57 17.18
N TYR A 340 -5.23 -18.58 16.63
CA TYR A 340 -4.82 -18.59 15.23
C TYR A 340 -6.02 -18.51 14.30
N SER A 341 -7.07 -19.30 14.54
CA SER A 341 -8.30 -19.25 13.72
C SER A 341 -8.95 -17.87 13.74
N VAL A 342 -9.06 -17.24 14.91
CA VAL A 342 -9.63 -15.91 15.04
C VAL A 342 -8.77 -14.88 14.32
N LEU A 343 -7.44 -14.95 14.46
CA LEU A 343 -6.54 -14.02 13.77
C LEU A 343 -6.59 -14.18 12.24
N LEU A 344 -6.78 -15.38 11.70
CA LEU A 344 -6.98 -15.57 10.26
C LEU A 344 -8.29 -14.95 9.77
N ILE A 345 -9.37 -15.01 10.57
CA ILE A 345 -10.62 -14.30 10.27
C ILE A 345 -10.40 -12.79 10.30
N VAL A 346 -9.70 -12.28 11.31
CA VAL A 346 -9.31 -10.88 11.41
C VAL A 346 -8.50 -10.43 10.18
N ALA A 347 -7.55 -11.24 9.74
CA ALA A 347 -6.76 -11.00 8.55
C ALA A 347 -7.64 -10.80 7.32
N ALA A 348 -8.53 -11.77 7.06
CA ALA A 348 -9.46 -11.74 5.94
C ALA A 348 -10.38 -10.51 5.99
N GLY A 349 -10.91 -10.16 7.18
CA GLY A 349 -11.74 -8.98 7.37
C GLY A 349 -10.96 -7.68 7.12
N SER A 350 -9.79 -7.54 7.72
CA SER A 350 -9.03 -6.29 7.68
C SER A 350 -8.58 -5.88 6.27
N LEU A 351 -8.11 -6.81 5.45
CA LEU A 351 -7.77 -6.51 4.06
C LEU A 351 -9.01 -6.47 3.16
N GLY A 352 -10.08 -7.19 3.50
CA GLY A 352 -11.37 -7.17 2.80
C GLY A 352 -12.09 -5.82 2.82
N LEU A 353 -11.72 -4.90 3.72
CA LEU A 353 -12.25 -3.52 3.75
C LEU A 353 -11.76 -2.67 2.57
N PHE A 354 -10.56 -2.92 2.06
CA PHE A 354 -9.91 -2.07 1.05
C PHE A 354 -10.58 -2.04 -0.32
N PRO A 355 -11.09 -3.15 -0.90
CA PRO A 355 -11.80 -3.10 -2.18
C PRO A 355 -13.00 -2.16 -2.18
N VAL A 356 -13.77 -2.14 -1.08
CA VAL A 356 -14.90 -1.23 -0.94
C VAL A 356 -14.43 0.22 -0.85
N TYR A 357 -13.41 0.49 -0.04
CA TYR A 357 -12.80 1.82 0.08
C TYR A 357 -12.29 2.33 -1.28
N TYR A 358 -11.54 1.51 -2.03
CA TYR A 358 -11.03 1.91 -3.35
C TYR A 358 -12.16 2.19 -4.33
N SER A 359 -13.22 1.37 -4.34
CA SER A 359 -14.38 1.62 -5.20
C SER A 359 -15.06 2.96 -4.89
N LEU A 360 -15.20 3.31 -3.61
CA LEU A 360 -15.78 4.58 -3.19
C LEU A 360 -14.87 5.77 -3.50
N SER A 361 -13.55 5.60 -3.34
CA SER A 361 -12.57 6.66 -3.61
C SER A 361 -12.50 7.01 -5.11
N GLN A 362 -12.67 6.01 -6.00
CA GLN A 362 -12.72 6.21 -7.44
C GLN A 362 -13.95 7.02 -7.89
N GLU A 363 -15.05 6.97 -7.15
CA GLU A 363 -16.27 7.74 -7.42
C GLU A 363 -16.23 9.17 -6.85
N THR A 364 -15.18 9.53 -6.12
CA THR A 364 -15.09 10.84 -5.47
C THR A 364 -14.74 11.94 -6.45
N SER A 365 -13.87 11.68 -7.42
CA SER A 365 -13.47 12.63 -8.45
C SER A 365 -13.11 11.88 -9.73
N GLU A 366 -13.82 12.15 -10.81
CA GLU A 366 -13.49 11.60 -12.13
C GLU A 366 -12.23 12.25 -12.70
N ARG A 367 -12.08 13.58 -12.48
CA ARG A 367 -11.04 14.41 -13.05
C ARG A 367 -9.71 14.28 -12.31
N HIS A 368 -9.73 14.22 -10.99
CA HIS A 368 -8.55 14.23 -10.13
C HIS A 368 -8.40 12.95 -9.31
N MET A 369 -8.92 11.81 -9.81
CA MET A 369 -8.97 10.52 -9.10
C MET A 369 -7.62 10.14 -8.46
N GLY A 370 -6.54 10.17 -9.22
CA GLY A 370 -5.21 9.80 -8.70
C GLY A 370 -4.72 10.72 -7.58
N LYS A 371 -4.91 12.05 -7.73
CA LYS A 371 -4.55 13.03 -6.70
C LYS A 371 -5.39 12.87 -5.45
N THR A 372 -6.68 12.58 -5.61
CA THR A 372 -7.61 12.35 -4.50
C THR A 372 -7.24 11.11 -3.70
N ILE A 373 -6.96 9.99 -4.37
CA ILE A 373 -6.51 8.75 -3.72
C ILE A 373 -5.16 8.96 -3.03
N GLY A 374 -4.22 9.68 -3.68
CA GLY A 374 -2.93 10.02 -3.10
C GLY A 374 -3.06 10.86 -1.82
N LEU A 375 -3.92 11.87 -1.83
CA LEU A 375 -4.17 12.72 -0.66
C LEU A 375 -4.84 11.94 0.48
N LEU A 376 -5.83 11.11 0.17
CA LEU A 376 -6.46 10.22 1.17
C LEU A 376 -5.43 9.27 1.79
N GLY A 377 -4.54 8.69 0.99
CA GLY A 377 -3.45 7.85 1.47
C GLY A 377 -2.47 8.60 2.37
N ALA A 378 -2.06 9.81 1.98
CA ALA A 378 -1.17 10.64 2.80
C ALA A 378 -1.81 11.01 4.13
N LEU A 379 -3.09 11.42 4.15
CA LEU A 379 -3.84 11.70 5.37
C LEU A 379 -3.97 10.46 6.27
N ALA A 380 -4.19 9.29 5.67
CA ALA A 380 -4.23 8.04 6.41
C ALA A 380 -2.90 7.78 7.15
N TRP A 381 -1.76 7.92 6.48
CA TRP A 381 -0.45 7.75 7.09
C TRP A 381 -0.14 8.81 8.15
N LEU A 382 -0.44 10.08 7.88
CA LEU A 382 -0.20 11.17 8.83
C LEU A 382 -0.93 10.97 10.16
N VAL A 383 -2.17 10.46 10.11
CA VAL A 383 -2.99 10.29 11.32
C VAL A 383 -2.78 8.92 11.98
N SER A 384 -2.60 7.83 11.21
CA SER A 384 -2.45 6.50 11.80
C SER A 384 -1.05 6.24 12.35
N SER A 385 -0.01 6.88 11.81
CA SER A 385 1.37 6.59 12.23
C SER A 385 1.71 7.00 13.68
N PRO A 386 1.27 8.17 14.20
CA PRO A 386 1.50 8.51 15.62
C PRO A 386 0.91 7.50 16.59
N VAL A 387 -0.14 6.78 16.19
CA VAL A 387 -0.78 5.75 17.02
C VAL A 387 0.18 4.58 17.29
N GLN A 388 1.16 4.34 16.40
CA GLN A 388 2.18 3.31 16.61
C GLN A 388 3.01 3.57 17.87
N LYS A 389 3.43 4.83 18.07
CA LYS A 389 4.13 5.24 19.29
C LYS A 389 3.26 5.09 20.52
N LEU A 390 2.00 5.56 20.43
CA LEU A 390 1.05 5.48 21.55
C LEU A 390 0.80 4.01 21.93
N PHE A 391 0.63 3.14 20.95
CA PHE A 391 0.46 1.71 21.18
C PHE A 391 1.68 1.11 21.89
N GLY A 392 2.90 1.41 21.41
CA GLY A 392 4.13 0.94 22.06
C GLY A 392 4.26 1.41 23.50
N ARG A 393 3.93 2.69 23.78
CA ARG A 393 3.91 3.22 25.14
C ARG A 393 2.92 2.47 26.03
N VAL A 394 1.70 2.24 25.56
CA VAL A 394 0.67 1.49 26.31
C VAL A 394 1.17 0.07 26.62
N VAL A 395 1.83 -0.58 25.66
CA VAL A 395 2.41 -1.92 25.90
C VAL A 395 3.51 -1.87 26.97
N ASP A 396 4.38 -0.86 26.94
CA ASP A 396 5.44 -0.69 27.96
C ASP A 396 4.86 -0.42 29.36
N GLU A 397 3.79 0.38 29.47
CA GLU A 397 3.15 0.71 30.73
C GLU A 397 2.29 -0.43 31.30
N THR A 398 1.59 -1.17 30.43
CA THR A 398 0.64 -2.22 30.83
C THR A 398 1.21 -3.62 30.79
N HIS A 399 2.38 -3.79 30.18
CA HIS A 399 2.98 -5.09 29.85
C HIS A 399 2.04 -6.02 29.09
N SER A 400 1.11 -5.45 28.29
CA SER A 400 0.11 -6.20 27.52
C SER A 400 -0.19 -5.54 26.17
N PHE A 401 -0.30 -6.37 25.13
CA PHE A 401 -0.75 -5.96 23.81
C PHE A 401 -2.28 -5.94 23.68
N ASP A 402 -2.99 -6.53 24.64
CA ASP A 402 -4.39 -6.94 24.52
C ASP A 402 -5.34 -5.76 24.33
N ALA A 403 -5.22 -4.75 25.18
CA ALA A 403 -6.08 -3.57 25.10
C ALA A 403 -5.91 -2.82 23.77
N GLY A 404 -4.65 -2.59 23.36
CA GLY A 404 -4.37 -1.87 22.11
C GLY A 404 -4.83 -2.63 20.88
N LEU A 405 -4.65 -3.96 20.85
CA LEU A 405 -5.12 -4.81 19.76
C LEU A 405 -6.66 -4.84 19.69
N ALA A 406 -7.33 -4.97 20.84
CA ALA A 406 -8.79 -4.93 20.91
C ALA A 406 -9.35 -3.59 20.39
N TRP A 407 -8.82 -2.46 20.83
CA TRP A 407 -9.27 -1.14 20.37
C TRP A 407 -9.01 -0.91 18.88
N ALA A 408 -7.87 -1.38 18.36
CA ALA A 408 -7.56 -1.27 16.93
C ALA A 408 -8.63 -1.94 16.05
N GLY A 409 -9.19 -3.06 16.48
CA GLY A 409 -10.24 -3.76 15.74
C GLY A 409 -11.60 -3.09 15.74
N LEU A 410 -11.83 -2.11 16.61
CA LEU A 410 -13.08 -1.33 16.64
C LEU A 410 -13.09 -0.17 15.64
N ALA A 411 -11.92 0.28 15.17
CA ALA A 411 -11.83 1.40 14.23
C ALA A 411 -12.64 1.18 12.94
N PRO A 412 -12.70 -0.02 12.32
CA PRO A 412 -13.53 -0.27 11.15
C PRO A 412 -15.04 -0.10 11.39
N PHE A 413 -15.53 -0.28 12.61
CA PHE A 413 -16.94 0.03 12.93
C PHE A 413 -17.20 1.53 12.95
N ILE A 414 -16.26 2.32 13.45
CA ILE A 414 -16.35 3.78 13.37
C ILE A 414 -16.40 4.20 11.89
N ALA A 415 -15.56 3.59 11.04
CA ALA A 415 -15.59 3.81 9.61
C ALA A 415 -16.95 3.43 8.98
N LEU A 416 -17.55 2.31 9.38
CA LEU A 416 -18.86 1.88 8.92
C LEU A 416 -19.94 2.88 9.30
N ILE A 417 -19.96 3.33 10.54
CA ILE A 417 -20.92 4.35 11.04
C ILE A 417 -20.76 5.65 10.23
N MET A 418 -19.53 6.14 10.06
CA MET A 418 -19.25 7.33 9.26
C MET A 418 -19.72 7.17 7.80
N LEU A 419 -19.46 6.01 7.22
CA LEU A 419 -19.89 5.71 5.85
C LEU A 419 -21.42 5.66 5.72
N THR A 420 -22.12 5.10 6.69
CA THR A 420 -23.59 5.00 6.66
C THR A 420 -24.30 6.34 6.88
N ILE A 421 -23.73 7.19 7.73
CA ILE A 421 -24.36 8.48 8.11
C ILE A 421 -23.96 9.60 7.14
N LEU A 422 -22.70 9.68 6.78
CA LEU A 422 -22.16 10.84 6.06
C LEU A 422 -22.15 10.68 4.53
N TRP A 423 -22.21 9.44 4.02
CA TRP A 423 -22.20 9.23 2.57
C TRP A 423 -23.44 9.84 1.94
N PRO A 424 -23.31 10.72 0.94
CA PRO A 424 -24.47 11.31 0.28
C PRO A 424 -25.32 10.23 -0.38
N ARG A 425 -26.58 10.14 -0.03
CA ARG A 425 -27.54 9.28 -0.75
C ARG A 425 -27.69 9.83 -2.16
N GLU A 426 -27.58 8.98 -3.16
CA GLU A 426 -27.91 9.35 -4.52
C GLU A 426 -29.39 9.75 -4.53
N SER A 427 -29.69 10.98 -4.91
CA SER A 427 -31.05 11.32 -5.27
C SER A 427 -31.44 10.39 -6.41
N PRO A 428 -32.64 9.75 -6.39
CA PRO A 428 -33.08 8.95 -7.50
C PRO A 428 -33.02 9.84 -8.74
N LYS A 429 -32.08 9.52 -9.66
CA LYS A 429 -32.07 10.17 -10.97
C LYS A 429 -33.45 9.91 -11.54
N SER A 430 -34.25 10.95 -11.66
CA SER A 430 -35.48 10.94 -12.42
C SER A 430 -35.18 10.20 -13.74
N SER A 431 -35.76 9.03 -13.88
CA SER A 431 -35.76 8.29 -15.13
C SER A 431 -36.48 9.15 -16.16
N LYS A 432 -35.78 10.03 -16.82
CA LYS A 432 -36.22 10.67 -18.04
C LYS A 432 -35.40 10.04 -19.16
N HIS A 433 -36.11 9.12 -19.79
CA HIS A 433 -36.00 8.57 -21.15
C HIS A 433 -34.70 8.01 -21.64
#